data_5ea2234ff860e0e04c9871a513c827e2
#
_entry.id   5ea2234ff860e0e04c9871a513c827e2
#
_cell.length_a   1.000
_cell.length_b   1.000
_cell.length_c   1.000
_cell.angle_alpha   90.00
_cell.angle_beta   90.00
_cell.angle_gamma   90.00
#
_symmetry.space_group_name_H-M   'P 1'
#
loop_
_entity.id
_entity.type
_entity.pdbx_description
1 polymer ?
#
loop_
_entity_poly.entity_id
_entity_poly.type
_entity_poly.pdbx_seq_one_letter_code
_entity_poly.pdbx_strand_id
1 'polypeptide(L)'
;MPRAVFLGLALAGAVTLSGCGFVRNDINKTLGRGHHDRTRQADLAASQVTTIGVNAYLWRAALDTLSFAPLLQADANGGVIVTDWYSNPSSPNERVKVTATILDRDLRADALRVAASRQVLQNGQWVDAPVAAATVQRLEDIILTRARDLRRAAAAG
;
A
#
# COMPACT_ATOMS: atom_id res chain seq x y z
N MET A 1 -74.22 12.85 56.59
CA MET A 1 -74.81 12.19 55.44
C MET A 1 -74.57 13.16 54.24
N PRO A 2 -74.14 12.88 53.09
CA PRO A 2 -73.52 11.72 52.47
C PRO A 2 -72.13 11.96 51.94
N ARG A 3 -71.54 10.89 51.54
CA ARG A 3 -70.24 10.58 50.99
C ARG A 3 -70.00 11.23 49.65
N ALA A 4 -68.74 11.77 49.40
CA ALA A 4 -68.20 12.03 48.09
C ALA A 4 -66.94 11.20 47.92
N VAL A 5 -66.95 10.36 46.90
CA VAL A 5 -65.87 9.49 46.47
C VAL A 5 -65.08 10.30 45.40
N PHE A 6 -63.78 10.56 45.62
CA PHE A 6 -62.92 11.05 44.62
C PHE A 6 -62.07 9.93 43.98
N LEU A 7 -62.32 9.69 42.71
CA LEU A 7 -61.61 8.76 41.87
C LEU A 7 -60.37 9.43 41.33
N GLY A 8 -59.21 9.07 41.85
CA GLY A 8 -57.90 9.57 41.33
C GLY A 8 -57.42 8.77 40.13
N LEU A 9 -57.30 9.43 38.98
CA LEU A 9 -56.74 8.84 37.76
C LEU A 9 -55.23 9.05 37.76
N ALA A 10 -54.46 7.99 38.00
CA ALA A 10 -53.00 8.01 37.90
C ALA A 10 -52.59 7.77 36.43
N LEU A 11 -52.04 8.79 35.77
CA LEU A 11 -51.41 8.68 34.47
C LEU A 11 -49.95 8.25 34.67
N ALA A 12 -49.64 6.99 34.39
CA ALA A 12 -48.29 6.48 34.35
C ALA A 12 -47.67 6.81 32.98
N GLY A 13 -46.80 7.81 32.93
CA GLY A 13 -45.98 8.12 31.79
C GLY A 13 -44.78 7.19 31.70
N ALA A 14 -44.81 6.21 30.83
CA ALA A 14 -43.66 5.38 30.50
C ALA A 14 -42.76 6.15 29.56
N VAL A 15 -41.65 6.69 30.07
CA VAL A 15 -40.54 7.23 29.25
C VAL A 15 -39.65 6.07 28.83
N THR A 16 -39.79 5.61 27.60
CA THR A 16 -38.91 4.62 27.01
C THR A 16 -37.61 5.31 26.56
N LEU A 17 -36.55 5.16 27.36
CA LEU A 17 -35.18 5.47 26.94
C LEU A 17 -34.67 4.38 25.98
N SER A 18 -35.01 4.48 24.72
CA SER A 18 -34.44 3.64 23.64
C SER A 18 -33.68 4.55 22.66
N GLY A 19 -32.46 4.90 22.98
CA GLY A 19 -31.74 5.82 22.09
C GLY A 19 -30.20 5.75 22.10
N CYS A 20 -29.56 4.95 22.93
CA CYS A 20 -28.10 5.00 23.06
C CYS A 20 -27.31 3.90 22.30
N GLY A 21 -27.97 2.96 21.64
CA GLY A 21 -27.26 1.89 20.90
C GLY A 21 -27.01 2.19 19.42
N PHE A 22 -27.83 3.01 18.80
CA PHE A 22 -27.80 3.23 17.35
C PHE A 22 -26.69 4.20 16.89
N VAL A 23 -26.43 5.26 17.67
CA VAL A 23 -25.46 6.30 17.31
C VAL A 23 -24.00 5.81 17.36
N ARG A 24 -23.69 4.84 18.24
CA ARG A 24 -22.31 4.37 18.43
C ARG A 24 -21.83 3.46 17.29
N ASN A 25 -22.76 2.74 16.66
CA ASN A 25 -22.40 1.81 15.56
C ASN A 25 -22.25 2.55 14.22
N ASP A 26 -22.99 3.65 14.01
CA ASP A 26 -22.88 4.44 12.78
C ASP A 26 -21.65 5.33 12.76
N ILE A 27 -21.21 5.86 13.90
CA ILE A 27 -19.99 6.67 13.99
C ILE A 27 -18.75 5.82 13.61
N ASN A 28 -18.65 4.57 14.08
CA ASN A 28 -17.54 3.69 13.74
C ASN A 28 -17.53 3.27 12.26
N LYS A 29 -18.72 3.10 11.65
CA LYS A 29 -18.83 2.81 10.22
C LYS A 29 -18.47 4.00 9.35
N THR A 30 -18.85 5.21 9.77
CA THR A 30 -18.60 6.43 8.99
C THR A 30 -17.14 6.88 9.06
N LEU A 31 -16.49 6.78 10.23
CA LEU A 31 -15.10 7.16 10.41
C LEU A 31 -14.12 6.17 9.76
N GLY A 32 -14.40 4.86 9.81
CA GLY A 32 -13.54 3.85 9.21
C GLY A 32 -13.60 3.84 7.69
N ARG A 33 -14.81 3.91 7.10
CA ARG A 33 -14.98 3.94 5.65
C ARG A 33 -14.46 5.21 4.99
N GLY A 34 -14.72 6.38 5.57
CA GLY A 34 -14.31 7.65 4.99
C GLY A 34 -12.79 7.83 4.88
N HIS A 35 -12.02 7.20 5.75
CA HIS A 35 -10.56 7.28 5.68
C HIS A 35 -9.98 6.37 4.59
N HIS A 36 -10.46 5.14 4.50
CA HIS A 36 -10.06 4.19 3.46
C HIS A 36 -10.47 4.67 2.06
N ASP A 37 -11.67 5.21 1.92
CA ASP A 37 -12.17 5.71 0.62
C ASP A 37 -11.38 6.92 0.13
N ARG A 38 -11.02 7.86 1.01
CA ARG A 38 -10.18 9.01 0.64
C ARG A 38 -8.77 8.61 0.22
N THR A 39 -8.16 7.66 0.93
CA THR A 39 -6.84 7.15 0.60
C THR A 39 -6.84 6.46 -0.76
N ARG A 40 -7.85 5.62 -1.00
CA ARG A 40 -8.01 4.93 -2.29
C ARG A 40 -8.26 5.90 -3.44
N GLN A 41 -9.08 6.93 -3.23
CA GLN A 41 -9.32 7.96 -4.24
C GLN A 41 -8.04 8.74 -4.57
N ALA A 42 -7.21 9.07 -3.58
CA ALA A 42 -5.92 9.73 -3.80
C ALA A 42 -4.95 8.85 -4.60
N ASP A 43 -4.86 7.55 -4.30
CA ASP A 43 -4.03 6.60 -5.03
C ASP A 43 -4.50 6.43 -6.48
N LEU A 44 -5.81 6.33 -6.70
CA LEU A 44 -6.41 6.26 -8.04
C LEU A 44 -6.20 7.55 -8.82
N ALA A 45 -6.38 8.71 -8.20
CA ALA A 45 -6.16 10.01 -8.85
C ALA A 45 -4.69 10.18 -9.28
N ALA A 46 -3.73 9.82 -8.41
CA ALA A 46 -2.31 9.86 -8.74
C ALA A 46 -1.97 8.93 -9.92
N SER A 47 -2.59 7.76 -10.01
CA SER A 47 -2.39 6.81 -11.11
C SER A 47 -3.04 7.27 -12.42
N GLN A 48 -4.14 8.03 -12.37
CA GLN A 48 -4.83 8.55 -13.55
C GLN A 48 -4.12 9.76 -14.18
N VAL A 49 -3.58 10.66 -13.35
CA VAL A 49 -2.87 11.87 -13.82
C VAL A 49 -1.61 11.50 -14.62
N THR A 50 -1.01 10.36 -14.34
CA THR A 50 0.26 9.93 -14.98
C THR A 50 0.07 8.93 -16.12
N THR A 51 -1.16 8.56 -16.49
CA THR A 51 -1.45 7.51 -17.51
C THR A 51 -0.81 6.16 -17.15
N ILE A 52 -0.52 5.92 -15.87
CA ILE A 52 0.12 4.71 -15.38
C ILE A 52 -0.95 3.68 -15.02
N GLY A 53 -0.82 2.45 -15.51
CA GLY A 53 -1.74 1.34 -15.25
C GLY A 53 -1.76 0.85 -13.81
N VAL A 54 -0.75 1.22 -13.01
CA VAL A 54 -0.49 0.74 -11.64
C VAL A 54 -0.34 1.89 -10.65
N ASN A 55 -0.07 1.60 -9.38
CA ASN A 55 0.13 2.64 -8.36
C ASN A 55 1.34 3.53 -8.66
N ALA A 56 1.12 4.83 -8.83
CA ALA A 56 2.14 5.80 -9.22
C ALA A 56 3.25 5.98 -8.16
N TYR A 57 2.91 5.87 -6.86
CA TYR A 57 3.90 5.99 -5.79
C TYR A 57 4.81 4.75 -5.74
N LEU A 58 4.26 3.54 -5.91
CA LEU A 58 5.06 2.31 -6.02
C LEU A 58 5.96 2.35 -7.26
N TRP A 59 5.42 2.79 -8.39
CA TRP A 59 6.18 2.95 -9.63
C TRP A 59 7.37 3.88 -9.45
N ARG A 60 7.14 5.09 -8.93
CA ARG A 60 8.19 6.05 -8.68
C ARG A 60 9.21 5.55 -7.66
N ALA A 61 8.76 4.96 -6.56
CA ALA A 61 9.62 4.42 -5.53
C ALA A 61 10.51 3.28 -6.04
N ALA A 62 9.95 2.40 -6.90
CA ALA A 62 10.70 1.31 -7.52
C ALA A 62 11.77 1.83 -8.48
N LEU A 63 11.44 2.77 -9.37
CA LEU A 63 12.42 3.41 -10.25
C LEU A 63 13.55 4.06 -9.46
N ASP A 64 13.23 4.82 -8.43
CA ASP A 64 14.22 5.50 -7.58
C ASP A 64 15.10 4.50 -6.82
N THR A 65 14.53 3.40 -6.33
CA THR A 65 15.28 2.39 -5.58
C THR A 65 16.20 1.57 -6.48
N LEU A 66 15.77 1.29 -7.71
CA LEU A 66 16.52 0.50 -8.69
C LEU A 66 17.46 1.34 -9.58
N SER A 67 17.59 2.65 -9.32
CA SER A 67 18.41 3.57 -10.10
C SER A 67 19.92 3.29 -10.06
N PHE A 68 20.37 2.37 -9.20
CA PHE A 68 21.77 1.93 -9.15
C PHE A 68 22.19 1.09 -10.36
N ALA A 69 21.23 0.50 -11.08
CA ALA A 69 21.47 -0.34 -12.25
C ALA A 69 20.79 0.24 -13.50
N PRO A 70 21.38 0.07 -14.70
CA PRO A 70 20.69 0.40 -15.95
C PRO A 70 19.36 -0.36 -16.06
N LEU A 71 18.34 0.27 -16.61
CA LEU A 71 17.07 -0.38 -16.86
C LEU A 71 17.08 -1.07 -18.22
N LEU A 72 16.71 -2.34 -18.23
CA LEU A 72 16.48 -3.12 -19.45
C LEU A 72 15.06 -2.90 -19.97
N GLN A 73 14.09 -2.78 -19.04
CA GLN A 73 12.68 -2.56 -19.36
C GLN A 73 12.02 -1.76 -18.25
N ALA A 74 11.13 -0.84 -18.65
CA ALA A 74 10.22 -0.13 -17.75
C ALA A 74 8.87 0.05 -18.45
N ASP A 75 7.90 -0.77 -18.09
CA ASP A 75 6.53 -0.72 -18.62
C ASP A 75 5.57 -0.27 -17.53
N ALA A 76 5.19 1.00 -17.60
CA ALA A 76 4.29 1.61 -16.64
C ALA A 76 2.85 1.10 -16.72
N ASN A 77 2.41 0.57 -17.85
CA ASN A 77 1.06 0.03 -18.01
C ASN A 77 0.96 -1.38 -17.44
N GLY A 78 1.96 -2.20 -17.71
CA GLY A 78 2.07 -3.55 -17.16
C GLY A 78 2.64 -3.61 -15.74
N GLY A 79 3.17 -2.47 -15.24
CA GLY A 79 3.74 -2.39 -13.90
C GLY A 79 5.05 -3.14 -13.72
N VAL A 80 5.84 -3.33 -14.78
CA VAL A 80 7.07 -4.13 -14.75
C VAL A 80 8.30 -3.27 -14.96
N ILE A 81 9.27 -3.39 -14.05
CA ILE A 81 10.59 -2.78 -14.14
C ILE A 81 11.63 -3.89 -14.07
N VAL A 82 12.50 -3.96 -15.05
CA VAL A 82 13.61 -4.92 -15.11
C VAL A 82 14.92 -4.17 -15.26
N THR A 83 15.86 -4.40 -14.34
CA THR A 83 17.23 -3.88 -14.50
C THR A 83 18.02 -4.76 -15.45
N ASP A 84 19.08 -4.22 -16.00
CA ASP A 84 20.14 -5.05 -16.57
C ASP A 84 21.04 -5.62 -15.48
N TRP A 85 21.97 -6.50 -15.83
CA TRP A 85 22.96 -7.01 -14.92
C TRP A 85 23.84 -5.88 -14.39
N TYR A 86 23.95 -5.78 -13.10
CA TYR A 86 24.78 -4.80 -12.40
C TYR A 86 25.81 -5.50 -11.52
N SER A 87 27.07 -5.13 -11.67
CA SER A 87 28.18 -5.54 -10.82
C SER A 87 28.59 -4.38 -9.93
N ASN A 88 28.62 -4.60 -8.63
CA ASN A 88 29.13 -3.59 -7.70
C ASN A 88 30.66 -3.46 -7.92
N PRO A 89 31.22 -2.25 -8.04
CA PRO A 89 32.66 -2.04 -8.15
C PRO A 89 33.48 -2.70 -7.05
N SER A 90 32.92 -2.82 -5.83
CA SER A 90 33.54 -3.51 -4.69
C SER A 90 33.49 -5.03 -4.81
N SER A 91 32.70 -5.58 -5.71
CA SER A 91 32.51 -7.03 -5.92
C SER A 91 32.34 -7.33 -7.42
N PRO A 92 33.38 -7.10 -8.23
CA PRO A 92 33.28 -7.16 -9.70
C PRO A 92 33.01 -8.58 -10.24
N ASN A 93 33.29 -9.61 -9.43
CA ASN A 93 33.03 -11.02 -9.76
C ASN A 93 31.61 -11.49 -9.41
N GLU A 94 30.74 -10.56 -9.07
CA GLU A 94 29.36 -10.81 -8.76
C GLU A 94 28.47 -9.83 -9.52
N ARG A 95 27.34 -10.31 -10.03
CA ARG A 95 26.34 -9.44 -10.66
C ARG A 95 24.94 -9.83 -10.28
N VAL A 96 24.08 -8.82 -10.23
CA VAL A 96 22.67 -8.97 -9.87
C VAL A 96 21.78 -8.36 -10.94
N LYS A 97 20.60 -8.92 -11.09
CA LYS A 97 19.50 -8.42 -11.92
C LYS A 97 18.25 -8.42 -11.06
N VAL A 98 17.48 -7.35 -11.10
CA VAL A 98 16.26 -7.21 -10.30
C VAL A 98 15.07 -6.97 -11.23
N THR A 99 13.96 -7.61 -10.90
CA THR A 99 12.65 -7.36 -11.49
C THR A 99 11.69 -6.93 -10.39
N ALA A 100 11.09 -5.76 -10.54
CA ALA A 100 9.99 -5.30 -9.69
C ALA A 100 8.69 -5.33 -10.49
N THR A 101 7.64 -5.92 -9.92
CA THR A 101 6.31 -6.01 -10.53
C THR A 101 5.29 -5.37 -9.59
N ILE A 102 4.56 -4.40 -10.10
CA ILE A 102 3.48 -3.71 -9.39
C ILE A 102 2.16 -4.23 -9.92
N LEU A 103 1.34 -4.80 -9.05
CA LEU A 103 0.19 -5.62 -9.40
C LEU A 103 -1.14 -4.89 -9.26
N ASP A 104 -1.16 -3.73 -8.58
CA ASP A 104 -2.41 -3.01 -8.26
C ASP A 104 -2.20 -1.49 -8.29
N ARG A 105 -3.31 -0.78 -8.35
CA ARG A 105 -3.37 0.68 -8.24
C ARG A 105 -3.41 1.17 -6.79
N ASP A 106 -3.76 0.31 -5.86
CA ASP A 106 -3.78 0.62 -4.44
C ASP A 106 -2.37 0.44 -3.84
N LEU A 107 -1.96 1.36 -2.95
CA LEU A 107 -0.68 1.26 -2.24
C LEU A 107 -0.80 0.27 -1.08
N ARG A 108 -0.52 -1.00 -1.37
CA ARG A 108 -0.55 -2.12 -0.43
C ARG A 108 0.74 -2.95 -0.55
N ALA A 109 1.07 -3.69 0.50
CA ALA A 109 2.28 -4.51 0.50
C ALA A 109 2.22 -5.65 -0.53
N ASP A 110 1.05 -6.25 -0.72
CA ASP A 110 0.81 -7.33 -1.67
C ASP A 110 0.66 -6.84 -3.14
N ALA A 111 0.63 -5.52 -3.35
CA ALA A 111 0.66 -4.91 -4.68
C ALA A 111 2.08 -4.79 -5.27
N LEU A 112 3.12 -5.15 -4.52
CA LEU A 112 4.51 -5.16 -4.98
C LEU A 112 5.09 -6.56 -4.87
N ARG A 113 5.83 -6.98 -5.89
CA ARG A 113 6.63 -8.20 -5.89
C ARG A 113 8.00 -7.91 -6.48
N VAL A 114 9.04 -8.33 -5.79
CA VAL A 114 10.41 -8.23 -6.26
C VAL A 114 11.00 -9.62 -6.48
N ALA A 115 11.70 -9.80 -7.58
CA ALA A 115 12.53 -10.97 -7.86
C ALA A 115 13.95 -10.52 -8.17
N ALA A 116 14.94 -11.28 -7.73
CA ALA A 116 16.34 -11.01 -8.03
C ALA A 116 17.04 -12.27 -8.53
N SER A 117 17.92 -12.09 -9.51
CA SER A 117 18.85 -13.11 -9.99
C SER A 117 20.26 -12.66 -9.65
N ARG A 118 21.10 -13.60 -9.24
CA ARG A 118 22.51 -13.37 -8.90
C ARG A 118 23.39 -14.34 -9.67
N GLN A 119 24.50 -13.85 -10.17
CA GLN A 119 25.53 -14.66 -10.80
C GLN A 119 26.89 -14.32 -10.22
N VAL A 120 27.76 -15.31 -10.18
CA VAL A 120 29.16 -15.19 -9.78
C VAL A 120 30.07 -15.63 -10.90
N LEU A 121 31.21 -14.95 -11.05
CA LEU A 121 32.21 -15.29 -12.04
C LEU A 121 33.08 -16.45 -11.53
N GLN A 122 33.00 -17.61 -12.22
CA GLN A 122 33.79 -18.79 -11.92
C GLN A 122 34.53 -19.24 -13.17
N ASN A 123 35.86 -19.34 -13.11
CA ASN A 123 36.68 -19.78 -14.25
C ASN A 123 36.39 -18.99 -15.55
N GLY A 124 36.11 -17.69 -15.45
CA GLY A 124 35.80 -16.82 -16.58
C GLY A 124 34.35 -16.91 -17.11
N GLN A 125 33.49 -17.68 -16.47
CA GLN A 125 32.08 -17.84 -16.84
C GLN A 125 31.15 -17.37 -15.72
N TRP A 126 30.02 -16.75 -16.10
CA TRP A 126 28.98 -16.37 -15.17
C TRP A 126 28.09 -17.56 -14.84
N VAL A 127 28.02 -17.91 -13.57
CA VAL A 127 27.25 -19.05 -13.05
C VAL A 127 26.18 -18.53 -12.10
N ASP A 128 24.97 -19.06 -12.20
CA ASP A 128 23.87 -18.71 -11.32
C ASP A 128 24.19 -19.07 -9.87
N ALA A 129 23.85 -18.15 -8.98
CA ALA A 129 24.05 -18.29 -7.55
C ALA A 129 22.76 -17.95 -6.79
N PRO A 130 22.51 -18.57 -5.62
CA PRO A 130 21.31 -18.31 -4.86
C PRO A 130 21.28 -16.87 -4.35
N VAL A 131 20.06 -16.29 -4.31
CA VAL A 131 19.77 -15.01 -3.66
C VAL A 131 19.15 -15.28 -2.31
N ALA A 132 19.64 -14.61 -1.27
CA ALA A 132 19.03 -14.72 0.04
C ALA A 132 17.62 -14.09 0.03
N ALA A 133 16.61 -14.80 0.50
CA ALA A 133 15.24 -14.32 0.56
C ALA A 133 15.13 -12.98 1.34
N ALA A 134 15.92 -12.81 2.38
CA ALA A 134 16.01 -11.57 3.15
C ALA A 134 16.44 -10.35 2.30
N THR A 135 17.24 -10.54 1.24
CA THR A 135 17.64 -9.46 0.34
C THR A 135 16.46 -8.98 -0.49
N VAL A 136 15.65 -9.89 -1.01
CA VAL A 136 14.44 -9.58 -1.78
C VAL A 136 13.42 -8.86 -0.91
N GLN A 137 13.13 -9.39 0.28
CA GLN A 137 12.23 -8.78 1.25
C GLN A 137 12.68 -7.36 1.62
N ARG A 138 13.98 -7.15 1.83
CA ARG A 138 14.52 -5.83 2.15
C ARG A 138 14.33 -4.82 1.02
N LEU A 139 14.46 -5.24 -0.25
CA LEU A 139 14.15 -4.38 -1.39
C LEU A 139 12.66 -4.02 -1.44
N GLU A 140 11.78 -4.98 -1.22
CA GLU A 140 10.33 -4.73 -1.13
C GLU A 140 10.00 -3.73 -0.03
N ASP A 141 10.57 -3.89 1.17
CA ASP A 141 10.36 -2.99 2.31
C ASP A 141 10.85 -1.56 2.02
N ILE A 142 12.00 -1.41 1.36
CA ILE A 142 12.55 -0.10 0.98
C ILE A 142 11.61 0.59 -0.02
N ILE A 143 11.16 -0.13 -1.06
CA ILE A 143 10.26 0.42 -2.07
C ILE A 143 8.92 0.82 -1.44
N LEU A 144 8.34 -0.03 -0.60
CA LEU A 144 7.07 0.24 0.09
C LEU A 144 7.17 1.44 1.04
N THR A 145 8.27 1.55 1.79
CA THR A 145 8.50 2.68 2.69
C THR A 145 8.62 3.97 1.89
N ARG A 146 9.42 3.99 0.83
CA ARG A 146 9.59 5.15 -0.03
C ARG A 146 8.27 5.56 -0.72
N ALA A 147 7.47 4.61 -1.17
CA ALA A 147 6.16 4.89 -1.76
C ALA A 147 5.19 5.54 -0.76
N ARG A 148 5.19 5.07 0.50
CA ARG A 148 4.40 5.70 1.58
C ARG A 148 4.87 7.11 1.89
N ASP A 149 6.17 7.36 1.85
CA ASP A 149 6.75 8.68 2.07
C ASP A 149 6.35 9.65 0.95
N LEU A 150 6.45 9.22 -0.31
CA LEU A 150 6.00 9.99 -1.46
C LEU A 150 4.50 10.35 -1.37
N ARG A 151 3.66 9.40 -0.98
CA ARG A 151 2.23 9.67 -0.77
C ARG A 151 1.99 10.66 0.36
N ARG A 152 2.70 10.55 1.49
CA ARG A 152 2.58 11.48 2.61
C ARG A 152 3.01 12.88 2.20
N ALA A 153 4.11 13.02 1.47
CA ALA A 153 4.57 14.30 0.96
C ALA A 153 3.55 14.95 0.01
N ALA A 154 2.94 14.17 -0.89
CA ALA A 154 1.91 14.67 -1.79
C ALA A 154 0.60 15.07 -1.10
N ALA A 155 0.29 14.51 0.08
CA ALA A 155 -0.88 14.86 0.86
C ALA A 155 -0.67 16.10 1.76
N ALA A 156 0.58 16.52 1.96
CA ALA A 156 0.96 17.65 2.81
C ALA A 156 1.13 18.98 2.03
N GLY A 157 1.19 18.93 0.69
CA GLY A 157 1.31 20.09 -0.20
C GLY A 157 -0.02 20.45 -0.82
#